data_012ad4c303ea8b75c541de7fb8a0e706
#
_entry.id   012ad4c303ea8b75c541de7fb8a0e706
#
_cell.length_a   1.000
_cell.length_b   1.000
_cell.length_c   1.000
_cell.angle_alpha   90.00
_cell.angle_beta   90.00
_cell.angle_gamma   90.00
#
_symmetry.space_group_name_H-M   'P 1'
#
loop_
_entity.id
_entity.type
_entity.pdbx_description
1 polymer ?
#
loop_
_entity_poly.entity_id
_entity_poly.type
_entity_poly.pdbx_seq_one_letter_code
_entity_poly.pdbx_strand_id
1 'polypeptide(L)'
;AASVLLAKKAAWYWLGLIIVFAVMLNRSSLLHEVYDIVENNAVSTISILDTDDGQARAMVINGGNSSKISSDRKYWFGYVRYVQENFIETLPGDRKKDVLILGAGGFTMGEGDAFHNYTFLDIDRSLLKISEEKFLKHKLTPNKRFVVEDANQFLKDSTQKYDLIVLDTYSGMGIIPMDLITKEYFTRGGDSNSLGLYV
;
A
#
# COMPACT_ATOMS: atom_id res chain seq x y z
N ALA A 1 -55.76 -10.21 -13.70
CA ALA A 1 -54.86 -9.36 -14.50
C ALA A 1 -54.41 -8.11 -13.74
N ALA A 2 -55.29 -7.37 -13.05
CA ALA A 2 -54.96 -6.14 -12.33
C ALA A 2 -53.98 -6.38 -11.16
N SER A 3 -54.14 -7.47 -10.40
CA SER A 3 -53.27 -7.83 -9.26
C SER A 3 -51.82 -8.11 -9.68
N VAL A 4 -51.60 -8.74 -10.83
CA VAL A 4 -50.29 -9.04 -11.38
C VAL A 4 -49.57 -7.76 -11.86
N LEU A 5 -50.32 -6.80 -12.42
CA LEU A 5 -49.80 -5.49 -12.83
C LEU A 5 -49.38 -4.63 -11.62
N LEU A 6 -50.17 -4.67 -10.54
CA LEU A 6 -49.85 -3.97 -9.29
C LEU A 6 -48.62 -4.58 -8.62
N ALA A 7 -48.49 -5.91 -8.59
CA ALA A 7 -47.30 -6.58 -8.04
C ALA A 7 -46.01 -6.26 -8.83
N LYS A 8 -46.09 -6.20 -10.18
CA LYS A 8 -44.93 -5.79 -11.00
C LYS A 8 -44.54 -4.33 -10.75
N LYS A 9 -45.49 -3.41 -10.61
CA LYS A 9 -45.21 -2.00 -10.27
C LYS A 9 -44.54 -1.89 -8.88
N ALA A 10 -45.08 -2.61 -7.88
CA ALA A 10 -44.47 -2.64 -6.54
C ALA A 10 -43.03 -3.15 -6.56
N ALA A 11 -42.76 -4.20 -7.35
CA ALA A 11 -41.38 -4.72 -7.47
C ALA A 11 -40.38 -3.68 -8.00
N TRP A 12 -40.78 -2.84 -8.96
CA TRP A 12 -39.92 -1.76 -9.46
C TRP A 12 -39.65 -0.67 -8.41
N TYR A 13 -40.65 -0.33 -7.58
CA TYR A 13 -40.41 0.60 -6.46
C TYR A 13 -39.43 0.05 -5.45
N TRP A 14 -39.51 -1.24 -5.08
CA TRP A 14 -38.58 -1.89 -4.19
C TRP A 14 -37.18 -1.95 -4.77
N LEU A 15 -37.06 -2.29 -6.06
CA LEU A 15 -35.76 -2.27 -6.75
C LEU A 15 -35.16 -0.87 -6.74
N GLY A 16 -35.91 0.17 -7.01
CA GLY A 16 -35.47 1.56 -6.93
C GLY A 16 -35.00 1.94 -5.53
N LEU A 17 -35.74 1.55 -4.49
CA LEU A 17 -35.34 1.77 -3.10
C LEU A 17 -34.04 1.05 -2.74
N ILE A 18 -33.85 -0.19 -3.16
CA ILE A 18 -32.62 -0.96 -2.92
C ILE A 18 -31.43 -0.28 -3.60
N ILE A 19 -31.58 0.18 -4.84
CA ILE A 19 -30.51 0.89 -5.56
C ILE A 19 -30.17 2.20 -4.85
N VAL A 20 -31.14 3.00 -4.46
CA VAL A 20 -30.92 4.25 -3.72
C VAL A 20 -30.20 3.97 -2.40
N PHE A 21 -30.64 2.96 -1.66
CA PHE A 21 -30.04 2.58 -0.39
C PHE A 21 -28.59 2.08 -0.58
N ALA A 22 -28.35 1.26 -1.61
CA ALA A 22 -27.01 0.79 -1.94
C ALA A 22 -26.07 1.95 -2.29
N VAL A 23 -26.56 2.93 -3.08
CA VAL A 23 -25.78 4.14 -3.42
C VAL A 23 -25.53 4.99 -2.18
N MET A 24 -26.51 5.13 -1.30
CA MET A 24 -26.34 5.89 -0.04
C MET A 24 -25.34 5.23 0.89
N LEU A 25 -25.40 3.90 1.05
CA LEU A 25 -24.47 3.15 1.89
C LEU A 25 -23.04 3.15 1.34
N ASN A 26 -22.89 3.27 0.03
CA ASN A 26 -21.57 3.29 -0.62
C ASN A 26 -21.02 4.71 -0.85
N ARG A 27 -21.58 5.72 -0.18
CA ARG A 27 -20.99 7.07 -0.20
C ARG A 27 -19.71 7.09 0.61
N SER A 28 -18.64 7.62 0.02
CA SER A 28 -17.31 7.74 0.68
C SER A 28 -17.40 8.49 2.01
N SER A 29 -18.29 9.48 2.14
CA SER A 29 -18.50 10.19 3.42
C SER A 29 -19.05 9.29 4.52
N LEU A 30 -20.00 8.40 4.21
CA LEU A 30 -20.57 7.46 5.17
C LEU A 30 -19.56 6.36 5.53
N LEU A 31 -18.81 5.86 4.54
CA LEU A 31 -17.77 4.87 4.74
C LEU A 31 -16.65 5.43 5.62
N HIS A 32 -16.27 6.69 5.40
CA HIS A 32 -15.30 7.36 6.25
C HIS A 32 -15.80 7.53 7.69
N GLU A 33 -17.05 7.96 7.87
CA GLU A 33 -17.62 8.25 9.19
C GLU A 33 -17.85 6.99 10.03
N VAL A 34 -18.25 5.88 9.40
CA VAL A 34 -18.64 4.64 10.12
C VAL A 34 -17.50 3.62 10.20
N TYR A 35 -16.62 3.56 9.18
CA TYR A 35 -15.61 2.52 9.04
C TYR A 35 -14.19 3.04 8.90
N ASP A 36 -13.96 4.36 9.07
CA ASP A 36 -12.67 5.03 8.86
C ASP A 36 -12.06 4.79 7.47
N ILE A 37 -12.92 4.44 6.48
CA ILE A 37 -12.49 4.21 5.11
C ILE A 37 -12.24 5.56 4.44
N VAL A 38 -10.99 5.82 4.10
CA VAL A 38 -10.54 7.06 3.44
C VAL A 38 -10.49 6.94 1.93
N GLU A 39 -10.43 5.72 1.40
CA GLU A 39 -10.46 5.42 -0.04
C GLU A 39 -11.14 4.07 -0.27
N ASN A 40 -11.93 4.00 -1.33
CA ASN A 40 -12.53 2.75 -1.81
C ASN A 40 -12.60 2.82 -3.34
N ASN A 41 -11.66 2.15 -3.99
CA ASN A 41 -11.53 2.14 -5.44
C ASN A 41 -11.52 0.70 -5.99
N ALA A 42 -11.24 0.52 -7.28
CA ALA A 42 -11.24 -0.80 -7.91
C ALA A 42 -10.08 -1.71 -7.47
N VAL A 43 -9.04 -1.16 -6.84
CA VAL A 43 -7.84 -1.89 -6.40
C VAL A 43 -7.91 -2.19 -4.91
N SER A 44 -8.28 -1.18 -4.11
CA SER A 44 -8.21 -1.30 -2.66
C SER A 44 -9.29 -0.52 -1.92
N THR A 45 -9.55 -0.97 -0.69
CA THR A 45 -10.25 -0.23 0.36
C THR A 45 -9.22 0.12 1.43
N ILE A 46 -9.03 1.42 1.70
CA ILE A 46 -8.01 1.92 2.61
C ILE A 46 -8.67 2.60 3.81
N SER A 47 -8.27 2.21 5.01
CA SER A 47 -8.63 2.85 6.28
C SER A 47 -7.38 3.38 6.98
N ILE A 48 -7.51 4.51 7.67
CA ILE A 48 -6.46 5.08 8.51
C ILE A 48 -6.99 5.18 9.94
N LEU A 49 -6.33 4.50 10.85
CA LEU A 49 -6.75 4.37 12.25
C LEU A 49 -5.69 4.97 13.17
N ASP A 50 -6.11 5.80 14.12
CA ASP A 50 -5.26 6.16 15.24
C ASP A 50 -5.26 5.00 16.26
N THR A 51 -4.08 4.59 16.67
CA THR A 51 -3.85 3.43 17.56
C THR A 51 -2.95 3.81 18.71
N ASP A 52 -2.86 2.92 19.71
CA ASP A 52 -2.00 3.11 20.87
C ASP A 52 -2.24 4.47 21.58
N ASP A 53 -3.51 4.75 21.87
CA ASP A 53 -3.98 5.99 22.50
C ASP A 53 -3.56 7.26 21.71
N GLY A 54 -3.55 7.17 20.38
CA GLY A 54 -3.17 8.26 19.47
C GLY A 54 -1.66 8.44 19.27
N GLN A 55 -0.83 7.55 19.86
CA GLN A 55 0.63 7.61 19.70
C GLN A 55 1.11 7.05 18.37
N ALA A 56 0.30 6.22 17.71
CA ALA A 56 0.60 5.64 16.42
C ALA A 56 -0.59 5.75 15.46
N ARG A 57 -0.29 5.59 14.18
CA ARG A 57 -1.28 5.55 13.12
C ARG A 57 -1.08 4.30 12.27
N ALA A 58 -2.16 3.56 12.03
CA ALA A 58 -2.17 2.37 11.21
C ALA A 58 -2.88 2.63 9.89
N MET A 59 -2.35 2.07 8.82
CA MET A 59 -3.00 1.96 7.51
C MET A 59 -3.44 0.51 7.31
N VAL A 60 -4.70 0.34 7.02
CA VAL A 60 -5.32 -0.96 6.72
C VAL A 60 -5.72 -0.96 5.25
N ILE A 61 -5.26 -1.94 4.49
CA ILE A 61 -5.57 -2.11 3.06
C ILE A 61 -6.28 -3.45 2.87
N ASN A 62 -7.49 -3.42 2.30
CA ASN A 62 -8.32 -4.60 2.06
C ASN A 62 -8.53 -5.47 3.33
N GLY A 63 -8.66 -4.82 4.50
CA GLY A 63 -8.85 -5.47 5.79
C GLY A 63 -7.56 -6.01 6.42
N GLY A 64 -6.42 -5.93 5.76
CA GLY A 64 -5.11 -6.32 6.29
C GLY A 64 -4.31 -5.10 6.80
N ASN A 65 -3.61 -5.27 7.92
CA ASN A 65 -2.69 -4.26 8.42
C ASN A 65 -1.51 -4.13 7.45
N SER A 66 -1.41 -2.98 6.77
CA SER A 66 -0.37 -2.71 5.78
C SER A 66 0.80 -1.93 6.37
N SER A 67 0.54 -0.88 7.13
CA SER A 67 1.61 -0.03 7.65
C SER A 67 1.23 0.56 9.01
N LYS A 68 2.25 0.84 9.83
CA LYS A 68 2.08 1.52 11.11
C LYS A 68 3.22 2.49 11.33
N ILE A 69 2.92 3.70 11.80
CA ILE A 69 3.91 4.76 12.02
C ILE A 69 3.72 5.41 13.38
N SER A 70 4.84 5.77 14.02
CA SER A 70 4.92 6.65 15.17
C SER A 70 6.16 7.53 15.05
N SER A 71 6.17 8.67 15.74
CA SER A 71 7.28 9.64 15.65
C SER A 71 8.61 9.08 16.15
N ASP A 72 8.56 8.14 17.10
CA ASP A 72 9.73 7.52 17.75
C ASP A 72 10.06 6.12 17.18
N ARG A 73 9.41 5.70 16.12
CA ARG A 73 9.50 4.35 15.52
C ARG A 73 9.08 3.19 16.46
N LYS A 74 8.70 3.47 17.69
CA LYS A 74 8.37 2.45 18.70
C LYS A 74 7.23 1.52 18.25
N TYR A 75 6.23 2.08 17.59
CA TYR A 75 5.05 1.35 17.14
C TYR A 75 5.09 0.97 15.64
N TRP A 76 6.24 1.11 14.98
CA TRP A 76 6.38 0.59 13.63
C TRP A 76 6.24 -0.93 13.64
N PHE A 77 5.80 -1.50 12.53
CA PHE A 77 5.79 -2.95 12.42
C PHE A 77 7.22 -3.51 12.59
N GLY A 78 7.31 -4.63 13.31
CA GLY A 78 8.59 -5.23 13.67
C GLY A 78 9.47 -5.53 12.45
N TYR A 79 8.87 -5.99 11.34
CA TYR A 79 9.60 -6.28 10.12
C TYR A 79 10.13 -5.00 9.45
N VAL A 80 9.34 -3.91 9.40
CA VAL A 80 9.79 -2.61 8.83
C VAL A 80 10.98 -2.08 9.60
N ARG A 81 10.90 -2.10 10.95
CA ARG A 81 12.01 -1.68 11.79
C ARG A 81 13.24 -2.58 11.60
N TYR A 82 13.04 -3.89 11.51
CA TYR A 82 14.12 -4.85 11.27
C TYR A 82 14.84 -4.58 9.94
N VAL A 83 14.08 -4.35 8.85
CA VAL A 83 14.65 -4.01 7.55
C VAL A 83 15.41 -2.69 7.61
N GLN A 84 14.81 -1.69 8.25
CA GLN A 84 15.43 -0.37 8.39
C GLN A 84 16.77 -0.44 9.12
N GLU A 85 16.80 -1.07 10.30
CA GLU A 85 17.96 -1.12 11.17
C GLU A 85 19.06 -2.06 10.66
N ASN A 86 18.70 -3.19 10.02
CA ASN A 86 19.67 -4.23 9.67
C ASN A 86 20.07 -4.24 8.20
N PHE A 87 19.30 -3.60 7.32
CA PHE A 87 19.60 -3.63 5.89
C PHE A 87 19.76 -2.23 5.31
N ILE A 88 18.84 -1.29 5.58
CA ILE A 88 18.90 0.04 5.00
C ILE A 88 19.99 0.88 5.67
N GLU A 89 19.96 1.00 6.99
CA GLU A 89 20.93 1.82 7.75
C GLU A 89 22.34 1.23 7.75
N THR A 90 22.47 -0.06 7.41
CA THR A 90 23.75 -0.76 7.31
C THR A 90 24.26 -0.91 5.89
N LEU A 91 23.58 -0.38 4.88
CA LEU A 91 24.04 -0.43 3.50
C LEU A 91 25.46 0.16 3.40
N PRO A 92 26.45 -0.64 2.94
CA PRO A 92 27.83 -0.23 3.00
C PRO A 92 28.15 0.89 1.99
N GLY A 93 29.06 1.76 2.38
CA GLY A 93 29.71 2.69 1.48
C GLY A 93 29.31 4.15 1.66
N ASP A 94 30.08 4.98 1.00
CA ASP A 94 30.02 6.43 1.01
C ASP A 94 29.16 7.03 -0.12
N ARG A 95 28.62 6.16 -0.99
CA ARG A 95 27.71 6.56 -2.08
C ARG A 95 26.23 6.32 -1.73
N LYS A 96 25.37 7.12 -2.34
CA LYS A 96 23.92 6.84 -2.31
C LYS A 96 23.63 5.45 -2.90
N LYS A 97 22.76 4.72 -2.25
CA LYS A 97 22.25 3.43 -2.69
C LYS A 97 20.85 3.58 -3.27
N ASP A 98 20.55 2.76 -4.25
CA ASP A 98 19.23 2.68 -4.87
C ASP A 98 18.47 1.50 -4.27
N VAL A 99 17.36 1.79 -3.57
CA VAL A 99 16.51 0.81 -2.90
C VAL A 99 15.18 0.73 -3.65
N LEU A 100 14.78 -0.48 -4.06
CA LEU A 100 13.48 -0.78 -4.63
C LEU A 100 12.60 -1.46 -3.59
N ILE A 101 11.40 -0.93 -3.39
CA ILE A 101 10.39 -1.50 -2.50
C ILE A 101 9.18 -1.87 -3.35
N LEU A 102 8.89 -3.15 -3.41
CA LEU A 102 7.75 -3.73 -4.12
C LEU A 102 6.60 -3.89 -3.14
N GLY A 103 5.57 -3.07 -3.32
CA GLY A 103 4.53 -2.80 -2.35
C GLY A 103 4.83 -1.49 -1.61
N ALA A 104 4.02 -0.45 -1.86
CA ALA A 104 4.27 0.86 -1.27
C ALA A 104 3.70 1.00 0.14
N GLY A 105 2.57 0.38 0.39
CA GLY A 105 1.85 0.54 1.65
C GLY A 105 1.72 2.00 2.06
N GLY A 106 2.12 2.32 3.29
CA GLY A 106 2.17 3.68 3.82
C GLY A 106 3.51 4.40 3.62
N PHE A 107 4.42 3.88 2.80
CA PHE A 107 5.77 4.44 2.56
C PHE A 107 6.64 4.53 3.81
N THR A 108 6.48 3.59 4.73
CA THR A 108 7.20 3.60 6.03
C THR A 108 8.65 3.16 5.91
N MET A 109 9.00 2.37 4.89
CA MET A 109 10.39 1.99 4.64
C MET A 109 11.22 3.20 4.21
N GLY A 110 12.42 3.34 4.75
CA GLY A 110 13.26 4.51 4.51
C GLY A 110 12.71 5.80 5.10
N GLU A 111 11.72 5.74 6.00
CA GLU A 111 11.22 6.95 6.66
C GLU A 111 12.27 7.54 7.58
N GLY A 112 12.54 8.86 7.39
CA GLY A 112 13.61 9.58 8.07
C GLY A 112 14.99 9.45 7.38
N ASP A 113 15.15 8.60 6.35
CA ASP A 113 16.38 8.55 5.56
C ASP A 113 16.31 9.56 4.41
N ALA A 114 17.21 10.55 4.44
CA ALA A 114 17.38 11.55 3.39
C ALA A 114 18.59 11.26 2.48
N PHE A 115 19.35 10.19 2.73
CA PHE A 115 20.60 9.91 2.03
C PHE A 115 20.42 8.98 0.84
N HIS A 116 19.83 7.80 1.04
CA HIS A 116 19.63 6.81 -0.03
C HIS A 116 18.45 7.18 -0.93
N ASN A 117 18.40 6.63 -2.14
CA ASN A 117 17.29 6.81 -3.06
C ASN A 117 16.30 5.65 -2.92
N TYR A 118 15.00 5.95 -2.94
CA TYR A 118 13.95 4.95 -2.82
C TYR A 118 13.02 4.99 -4.03
N THR A 119 12.73 3.83 -4.58
CA THR A 119 11.66 3.63 -5.55
C THR A 119 10.62 2.72 -4.92
N PHE A 120 9.43 3.27 -4.67
CA PHE A 120 8.27 2.50 -4.25
C PHE A 120 7.45 2.14 -5.47
N LEU A 121 7.04 0.90 -5.56
CA LEU A 121 6.22 0.38 -6.66
C LEU A 121 4.92 -0.20 -6.10
N ASP A 122 3.81 0.23 -6.67
CA ASP A 122 2.49 -0.33 -6.34
C ASP A 122 1.52 -0.11 -7.50
N ILE A 123 0.48 -0.94 -7.57
CA ILE A 123 -0.59 -0.80 -8.58
C ILE A 123 -1.64 0.25 -8.18
N ASP A 124 -1.77 0.56 -6.89
CA ASP A 124 -2.75 1.52 -6.40
C ASP A 124 -2.19 2.95 -6.37
N ARG A 125 -2.57 3.73 -7.38
CA ARG A 125 -2.18 5.14 -7.50
C ARG A 125 -2.65 6.05 -6.37
N SER A 126 -3.68 5.65 -5.63
CA SER A 126 -4.26 6.46 -4.55
C SER A 126 -3.36 6.50 -3.31
N LEU A 127 -2.49 5.50 -3.12
CA LEU A 127 -1.64 5.34 -1.95
C LEU A 127 -0.78 6.57 -1.66
N LEU A 128 -0.18 7.18 -2.67
CA LEU A 128 0.68 8.34 -2.47
C LEU A 128 -0.07 9.49 -1.81
N LYS A 129 -1.20 9.88 -2.40
CA LYS A 129 -2.00 10.98 -1.88
C LYS A 129 -2.50 10.70 -0.47
N ILE A 130 -3.02 9.51 -0.24
CA ILE A 130 -3.56 9.10 1.07
C ILE A 130 -2.45 9.07 2.11
N SER A 131 -1.30 8.49 1.78
CA SER A 131 -0.16 8.44 2.70
C SER A 131 0.30 9.82 3.09
N GLU A 132 0.51 10.73 2.13
CA GLU A 132 0.96 12.08 2.41
C GLU A 132 -0.05 12.90 3.22
N GLU A 133 -1.34 12.81 2.88
CA GLU A 133 -2.38 13.64 3.49
C GLU A 133 -2.91 13.09 4.82
N LYS A 134 -3.02 11.77 4.95
CA LYS A 134 -3.73 11.11 6.06
C LYS A 134 -2.83 10.30 6.98
N PHE A 135 -1.86 9.58 6.40
CA PHE A 135 -1.05 8.62 7.15
C PHE A 135 0.27 9.23 7.63
N LEU A 136 1.17 9.65 6.76
CA LEU A 136 2.43 10.31 7.10
C LEU A 136 2.21 11.74 7.62
N LYS A 137 1.26 12.47 7.03
CA LYS A 137 0.95 13.90 7.24
C LYS A 137 2.09 14.83 6.80
N HIS A 138 2.90 14.37 5.87
CA HIS A 138 3.92 15.16 5.18
C HIS A 138 4.17 14.59 3.78
N LYS A 139 4.79 15.39 2.92
CA LYS A 139 5.18 14.96 1.58
C LYS A 139 6.36 13.99 1.62
N LEU A 140 6.43 13.09 0.65
CA LEU A 140 7.64 12.29 0.45
C LEU A 140 8.83 13.22 0.17
N THR A 141 9.97 12.84 0.71
CA THR A 141 11.23 13.55 0.48
C THR A 141 11.72 13.39 -0.96
N PRO A 142 12.52 14.32 -1.52
CA PRO A 142 12.93 14.26 -2.94
C PRO A 142 13.72 13.02 -3.36
N ASN A 143 14.29 12.28 -2.41
CA ASN A 143 15.00 11.02 -2.64
C ASN A 143 14.07 9.82 -2.72
N LYS A 144 12.76 10.02 -2.57
CA LYS A 144 11.72 8.98 -2.65
C LYS A 144 10.82 9.23 -3.85
N ARG A 145 10.64 8.23 -4.69
CA ARG A 145 9.72 8.29 -5.83
C ARG A 145 8.72 7.14 -5.77
N PHE A 146 7.53 7.39 -6.27
CA PHE A 146 6.47 6.40 -6.41
C PHE A 146 6.21 6.11 -7.88
N VAL A 147 6.15 4.83 -8.22
CA VAL A 147 5.84 4.33 -9.57
C VAL A 147 4.59 3.48 -9.49
N VAL A 148 3.60 3.81 -10.30
CA VAL A 148 2.33 3.08 -10.36
C VAL A 148 2.39 2.09 -11.50
N GLU A 149 2.72 0.84 -11.18
CA GLU A 149 2.88 -0.21 -12.17
C GLU A 149 2.81 -1.60 -11.50
N ASP A 150 2.51 -2.63 -12.29
CA ASP A 150 2.64 -4.02 -11.86
C ASP A 150 4.11 -4.39 -11.68
N ALA A 151 4.43 -5.07 -10.57
CA ALA A 151 5.80 -5.38 -10.20
C ALA A 151 6.50 -6.31 -11.22
N ASN A 152 5.78 -7.27 -11.78
CA ASN A 152 6.34 -8.16 -12.81
C ASN A 152 6.63 -7.40 -14.10
N GLN A 153 5.73 -6.49 -14.49
CA GLN A 153 5.93 -5.69 -15.70
C GLN A 153 7.10 -4.73 -15.53
N PHE A 154 7.13 -4.01 -14.40
CA PHE A 154 8.22 -3.10 -14.08
C PHE A 154 9.59 -3.77 -14.13
N LEU A 155 9.75 -4.96 -13.51
CA LEU A 155 11.04 -5.66 -13.52
C LEU A 155 11.40 -6.30 -14.86
N LYS A 156 10.43 -6.57 -15.74
CA LYS A 156 10.69 -7.00 -17.11
C LYS A 156 11.25 -5.87 -17.96
N ASP A 157 10.69 -4.68 -17.81
CA ASP A 157 10.97 -3.54 -18.70
C ASP A 157 12.08 -2.64 -18.15
N SER A 158 12.32 -2.68 -16.84
CA SER A 158 13.33 -1.84 -16.19
C SER A 158 14.74 -2.32 -16.52
N THR A 159 15.58 -1.39 -16.96
CA THR A 159 17.04 -1.58 -17.06
C THR A 159 17.77 -1.06 -15.82
N GLN A 160 17.08 -0.39 -14.92
CA GLN A 160 17.65 0.13 -13.69
C GLN A 160 18.02 -1.02 -12.75
N LYS A 161 19.18 -0.89 -12.09
CA LYS A 161 19.66 -1.82 -11.08
C LYS A 161 19.57 -1.20 -9.70
N TYR A 162 19.32 -2.03 -8.70
CA TYR A 162 19.13 -1.63 -7.31
C TYR A 162 20.15 -2.33 -6.41
N ASP A 163 20.62 -1.64 -5.39
CA ASP A 163 21.51 -2.20 -4.37
C ASP A 163 20.74 -3.10 -3.38
N LEU A 164 19.46 -2.75 -3.11
CA LEU A 164 18.55 -3.51 -2.25
C LEU A 164 17.17 -3.58 -2.89
N ILE A 165 16.57 -4.77 -2.89
CA ILE A 165 15.18 -4.99 -3.29
C ILE A 165 14.43 -5.58 -2.10
N VAL A 166 13.40 -4.89 -1.66
CA VAL A 166 12.50 -5.33 -0.59
C VAL A 166 11.17 -5.75 -1.22
N LEU A 167 10.77 -6.98 -0.98
CA LEU A 167 9.47 -7.50 -1.42
C LEU A 167 8.49 -7.42 -0.24
N ASP A 168 7.62 -6.42 -0.27
CA ASP A 168 6.59 -6.13 0.74
C ASP A 168 5.18 -6.14 0.11
N THR A 169 4.93 -7.13 -0.75
CA THR A 169 3.64 -7.31 -1.40
C THR A 169 2.91 -8.52 -0.86
N TYR A 170 1.65 -8.31 -0.47
CA TYR A 170 0.78 -9.39 -0.02
C TYR A 170 -0.53 -9.39 -0.82
N SER A 171 -0.98 -10.55 -1.25
CA SER A 171 -2.37 -10.73 -1.63
C SER A 171 -3.27 -10.69 -0.39
N GLY A 172 -4.54 -10.35 -0.54
CA GLY A 172 -5.49 -10.07 0.55
C GLY A 172 -5.66 -11.10 1.68
N MET A 173 -4.87 -12.17 1.69
CA MET A 173 -4.78 -13.16 2.77
C MET A 173 -3.34 -13.33 3.32
N GLY A 174 -2.46 -12.36 3.11
CA GLY A 174 -1.07 -12.45 3.58
C GLY A 174 -0.21 -13.44 2.80
N ILE A 175 -0.61 -13.79 1.57
CA ILE A 175 0.14 -14.72 0.71
C ILE A 175 0.95 -13.91 -0.30
N ILE A 176 2.25 -14.18 -0.37
CA ILE A 176 3.12 -13.61 -1.40
C ILE A 176 2.79 -14.29 -2.75
N PRO A 177 2.54 -13.52 -3.82
CA PRO A 177 2.34 -14.09 -5.14
C PRO A 177 3.53 -14.94 -5.58
N MET A 178 3.28 -16.19 -5.99
CA MET A 178 4.31 -17.18 -6.31
C MET A 178 5.24 -16.75 -7.46
N ASP A 179 4.75 -15.95 -8.37
CA ASP A 179 5.49 -15.40 -9.52
C ASP A 179 6.50 -14.31 -9.11
N LEU A 180 6.38 -13.75 -7.91
CA LEU A 180 7.31 -12.77 -7.36
C LEU A 180 8.45 -13.39 -6.53
N ILE A 181 8.45 -14.71 -6.30
CA ILE A 181 9.44 -15.39 -5.46
C ILE A 181 10.40 -16.29 -6.24
N THR A 182 10.55 -16.08 -7.55
CA THR A 182 11.46 -16.87 -8.37
C THR A 182 12.87 -16.26 -8.41
N LYS A 183 13.89 -17.10 -8.61
CA LYS A 183 15.27 -16.64 -8.77
C LYS A 183 15.38 -15.68 -9.97
N GLU A 184 14.66 -15.94 -11.04
CA GLU A 184 14.61 -15.12 -12.25
C GLU A 184 14.07 -13.73 -11.97
N TYR A 185 13.12 -13.61 -11.06
CA TYR A 185 12.54 -12.34 -10.62
C TYR A 185 13.60 -11.44 -9.98
N PHE A 186 14.38 -11.97 -9.04
CA PHE A 186 15.43 -11.21 -8.35
C PHE A 186 16.62 -10.88 -9.24
N THR A 187 16.99 -11.77 -10.17
CA THR A 187 18.11 -11.50 -11.09
C THR A 187 17.80 -10.42 -12.13
N ARG A 188 16.54 -10.09 -12.36
CA ARG A 188 16.14 -9.00 -13.27
C ARG A 188 16.38 -7.62 -12.65
N GLY A 189 16.01 -7.42 -11.39
CA GLY A 189 16.09 -6.13 -10.70
C GLY A 189 17.46 -5.81 -10.10
N GLY A 190 18.29 -6.81 -9.82
CA GLY A 190 19.59 -6.68 -9.16
C GLY A 190 20.77 -6.90 -10.10
N ASP A 191 21.95 -6.48 -9.67
CA ASP A 191 23.23 -6.95 -10.19
C ASP A 191 23.74 -8.14 -9.33
N SER A 192 24.94 -8.66 -9.61
CA SER A 192 25.52 -9.78 -8.86
C SER A 192 25.74 -9.47 -7.36
N ASN A 193 25.70 -8.21 -6.97
CA ASN A 193 25.92 -7.74 -5.61
C ASN A 193 24.64 -7.19 -4.95
N SER A 194 23.50 -7.25 -5.62
CA SER A 194 22.21 -6.79 -5.06
C SER A 194 21.69 -7.76 -4.01
N LEU A 195 21.16 -7.22 -2.93
CA LEU A 195 20.50 -7.98 -1.88
C LEU A 195 18.99 -8.01 -2.14
N GLY A 196 18.42 -9.19 -2.26
CA GLY A 196 16.97 -9.41 -2.27
C GLY A 196 16.47 -9.80 -0.88
N LEU A 197 15.48 -9.10 -0.37
CA LEU A 197 14.90 -9.35 0.94
C LEU A 197 13.39 -9.57 0.85
N TYR A 198 12.92 -10.64 1.48
CA TYR A 198 11.50 -10.92 1.71
C TYR A 198 11.12 -10.50 3.12
N VAL A 199 10.00 -9.81 3.25
CA VAL A 199 9.44 -9.39 4.54
C VAL A 199 7.95 -9.64 4.62
#